data_b7c9817c1e80f6acbd90df8905ec0f2f
#
_entry.id   b7c9817c1e80f6acbd90df8905ec0f2f
#
_cell.length_a   1.000
_cell.length_b   1.000
_cell.length_c   1.000
_cell.angle_alpha   90.00
_cell.angle_beta   90.00
_cell.angle_gamma   90.00
#
_symmetry.space_group_name_H-M   'P 1'
#
loop_
_entity.id
_entity.type
_entity.pdbx_description
1 polymer ?
#
loop_
_entity_poly.entity_id
_entity_poly.type
_entity_poly.pdbx_seq_one_letter_code
_entity_poly.pdbx_strand_id
1 'polypeptide(L)' 'RILNGKAEALTFVIREKTKSIGVTLEELKTKDNLLICLIIRGNQIIVPSGKDKIEIGDTVLVVTTHQGFNTIEDIAK' A
#
# COMPACT_ATOMS: atom_id res chain seq x y z
N ARG A 1 -2.53 -1.53 13.00
CA ARG A 1 -2.07 -1.02 14.30
C ARG A 1 -2.21 0.48 14.35
N ILE A 2 -2.78 0.97 15.43
CA ILE A 2 -2.96 2.42 15.65
C ILE A 2 -1.70 2.96 16.32
N LEU A 3 -1.15 4.05 15.75
CA LEU A 3 0.03 4.73 16.24
C LEU A 3 -0.41 6.00 16.98
N ASN A 4 -0.38 5.98 18.31
CA ASN A 4 -0.78 7.10 19.17
C ASN A 4 -2.18 7.64 18.88
N GLY A 5 -3.09 6.79 18.39
CA GLY A 5 -4.46 7.18 18.06
C GLY A 5 -4.60 8.12 16.87
N LYS A 6 -3.51 8.41 16.15
CA LYS A 6 -3.52 9.40 15.05
C LYS A 6 -3.28 8.78 13.70
N ALA A 7 -2.61 7.63 13.65
CA ALA A 7 -2.31 6.95 12.41
C ALA A 7 -2.37 5.44 12.62
N GLU A 8 -2.59 4.72 11.54
CA GLU A 8 -2.53 3.27 11.53
C GLU A 8 -1.42 2.78 10.61
N ALA A 9 -0.77 1.70 11.02
CA ALA A 9 0.12 0.94 10.16
C ALA A 9 -0.61 -0.35 9.78
N LEU A 10 -0.79 -0.57 8.50
CA LEU A 10 -1.57 -1.68 7.94
C LEU A 10 -0.72 -2.47 6.96
N THR A 11 -0.88 -3.78 6.97
CA THR A 11 -0.28 -4.64 5.96
C THR A 11 -1.37 -5.28 5.11
N PHE A 12 -1.12 -5.32 3.80
CA PHE A 12 -2.02 -5.98 2.85
C PHE A 12 -1.24 -7.05 2.11
N VAL A 13 -1.76 -8.26 2.10
CA VAL A 13 -1.22 -9.35 1.28
C VAL A 13 -2.01 -9.37 -0.01
N ILE A 14 -1.30 -9.25 -1.13
CA ILE A 14 -1.92 -9.10 -2.44
C ILE A 14 -2.15 -10.48 -3.05
N ARG A 15 -3.39 -10.90 -3.13
CA ARG A 15 -3.76 -12.24 -3.61
C ARG A 15 -4.41 -12.24 -4.98
N GLU A 16 -4.89 -11.09 -5.44
CA GLU A 16 -5.59 -11.00 -6.72
C GLU A 16 -5.30 -9.68 -7.39
N LYS A 17 -5.48 -9.66 -8.70
CA LYS A 17 -5.25 -8.47 -9.50
C LYS A 17 -6.48 -7.60 -9.52
N THR A 18 -6.52 -6.64 -8.61
CA THR A 18 -7.50 -5.58 -8.61
C THR A 18 -6.96 -4.36 -9.35
N LYS A 19 -7.72 -3.29 -9.36
CA LYS A 19 -7.45 -2.10 -10.19
C LYS A 19 -6.10 -1.45 -9.94
N SER A 20 -5.65 -1.43 -8.69
CA SER A 20 -4.39 -0.78 -8.30
C SER A 20 -3.17 -1.65 -8.48
N ILE A 21 -3.35 -2.92 -8.85
CA ILE A 21 -2.24 -3.86 -8.96
C ILE A 21 -1.67 -3.83 -10.36
N GLY A 22 -0.34 -3.82 -10.46
CA GLY A 22 0.35 -3.84 -11.75
C GLY A 22 0.45 -2.50 -12.45
N VAL A 23 0.04 -1.41 -11.80
CA VAL A 23 0.25 -0.06 -12.31
C VAL A 23 1.28 0.65 -11.43
N THR A 24 2.02 1.59 -12.00
CA THR A 24 3.02 2.32 -11.23
C THR A 24 2.34 3.18 -10.17
N LEU A 25 3.01 3.37 -9.05
CA LEU A 25 2.47 4.15 -7.95
C LEU A 25 2.22 5.61 -8.37
N GLU A 26 3.05 6.15 -9.26
CA GLU A 26 2.81 7.51 -9.77
C GLU A 26 1.57 7.61 -10.65
N GLU A 27 1.22 6.54 -11.38
CA GLU A 27 0.00 6.50 -12.18
C GLU A 27 -1.24 6.28 -11.33
N LEU A 28 -1.07 5.57 -10.23
CA LEU A 28 -2.17 5.11 -9.39
C LEU A 28 -2.95 6.23 -8.73
N LYS A 29 -2.34 7.33 -8.40
CA LYS A 29 -2.95 8.46 -7.69
C LYS A 29 -3.58 8.02 -6.37
N THR A 30 -2.76 7.95 -5.36
CA THR A 30 -3.20 7.56 -4.02
C THR A 30 -3.88 8.72 -3.30
N LYS A 31 -4.69 8.37 -2.30
CA LYS A 31 -5.24 9.35 -1.37
C LYS A 31 -4.13 10.12 -0.66
N ASP A 32 -4.45 11.33 -0.22
CA ASP A 32 -3.57 12.09 0.66
C ASP A 32 -3.53 11.43 2.04
N ASN A 33 -2.56 11.81 2.84
CA ASN A 33 -2.41 11.36 4.23
C ASN A 33 -2.21 9.85 4.33
N LEU A 34 -1.48 9.29 3.40
CA LEU A 34 -0.99 7.92 3.49
C LEU A 34 0.39 7.81 2.86
N LEU A 35 1.11 6.81 3.31
CA LEU A 35 2.44 6.50 2.82
C LEU A 35 2.53 5.01 2.59
N ILE A 36 2.93 4.62 1.39
CA ILE A 36 3.29 3.22 1.10
C ILE A 36 4.75 3.07 1.50
N CYS A 37 4.97 2.45 2.66
CA CYS A 37 6.29 2.42 3.28
C CYS A 37 7.20 1.38 2.67
N LEU A 38 6.68 0.16 2.51
CA LEU A 38 7.46 -0.99 2.06
C LEU A 38 6.61 -1.90 1.22
N ILE A 39 7.27 -2.56 0.26
CA ILE A 39 6.74 -3.71 -0.45
C ILE A 39 7.68 -4.86 -0.17
N ILE A 40 7.15 -5.96 0.35
CA ILE A 40 7.90 -7.19 0.57
C ILE A 40 7.52 -8.17 -0.52
N ARG A 41 8.50 -8.54 -1.33
CA ARG A 41 8.32 -9.43 -2.49
C ARG A 41 9.28 -10.60 -2.37
N GLY A 42 8.78 -11.74 -1.94
CA GLY A 42 9.65 -12.87 -1.62
C GLY A 42 10.61 -12.47 -0.51
N ASN A 43 11.91 -12.58 -0.75
CA ASN A 43 12.95 -12.19 0.20
C ASN A 43 13.41 -10.73 0.03
N GLN A 44 12.78 -9.99 -0.85
CA GLN A 44 13.18 -8.65 -1.20
C GLN A 44 12.34 -7.62 -0.45
N ILE A 45 13.00 -6.63 0.14
CA ILE A 45 12.33 -5.49 0.75
C ILE A 45 12.55 -4.30 -0.18
N ILE A 46 11.45 -3.73 -0.64
CA ILE A 46 11.45 -2.61 -1.56
C ILE A 46 10.92 -1.38 -0.84
N VAL A 47 11.72 -0.30 -0.84
CA VAL A 47 11.23 1.01 -0.45
C VAL A 47 10.72 1.67 -1.72
N PRO A 48 9.40 1.74 -1.93
CA PRO A 48 8.89 2.04 -3.25
C PRO A 48 9.05 3.51 -3.64
N SER A 49 9.25 3.70 -4.95
CA SER A 49 9.20 4.99 -5.61
C SER A 49 7.99 5.01 -6.54
N GLY A 50 7.74 6.16 -7.18
CA GLY A 50 6.64 6.29 -8.12
C GLY A 50 6.69 5.32 -9.31
N LYS A 51 7.87 4.79 -9.62
CA LYS A 51 8.05 3.85 -10.73
C LYS A 51 7.77 2.40 -10.38
N ASP A 52 7.66 2.11 -9.08
CA ASP A 52 7.39 0.76 -8.62
C ASP A 52 5.92 0.44 -8.76
N LYS A 53 5.63 -0.86 -8.84
CA LYS A 53 4.27 -1.42 -8.93
C LYS A 53 4.05 -2.36 -7.77
N ILE A 54 2.79 -2.44 -7.33
CA ILE A 54 2.38 -3.51 -6.43
C ILE A 54 1.99 -4.70 -7.31
N GLU A 55 2.48 -5.88 -6.96
CA GLU A 55 2.27 -7.11 -7.72
C GLU A 55 1.59 -8.16 -6.85
N ILE A 56 0.95 -9.13 -7.50
CA ILE A 56 0.37 -10.29 -6.80
C ILE A 56 1.48 -11.00 -6.04
N GLY A 57 1.21 -11.37 -4.80
CA GLY A 57 2.17 -12.03 -3.91
C GLY A 57 2.89 -11.07 -2.98
N ASP A 58 2.79 -9.78 -3.22
CA ASP A 58 3.43 -8.79 -2.37
C ASP A 58 2.73 -8.65 -1.02
N THR A 59 3.50 -8.27 -0.02
CA THR A 59 2.97 -7.71 1.23
C THR A 59 3.30 -6.23 1.23
N VAL A 60 2.30 -5.40 1.40
CA VAL A 60 2.44 -3.94 1.32
C VAL A 60 2.18 -3.33 2.69
N LEU A 61 3.13 -2.54 3.19
CA LEU A 61 2.96 -1.80 4.44
C LEU A 61 2.55 -0.37 4.12
N VAL A 62 1.42 0.03 4.66
CA VAL A 62 0.84 1.38 4.49
C VAL A 62 0.68 2.03 5.86
N VAL A 63 1.07 3.28 5.97
CA VAL A 63 0.80 4.11 7.15
C VAL A 63 -0.16 5.20 6.71
N THR A 64 -1.24 5.39 7.46
CA THR A 64 -2.28 6.36 7.08
C THR A 64 -3.00 6.93 8.29
N THR A 65 -3.49 8.16 8.15
CA THR A 65 -4.39 8.77 9.12
C THR A 65 -5.85 8.44 8.84
N HIS A 66 -6.14 7.84 7.68
CA HIS A 66 -7.49 7.37 7.38
C HIS A 66 -7.83 6.17 8.26
N GLN A 67 -9.12 6.03 8.54
CA GLN A 67 -9.63 4.87 9.29
C GLN A 67 -10.49 4.01 8.38
N GLY A 68 -10.56 2.71 8.72
CA GLY A 68 -11.47 1.81 8.04
C GLY A 68 -10.98 1.25 6.73
N PHE A 69 -9.67 1.29 6.45
CA PHE A 69 -9.11 0.61 5.28
C PHE A 69 -9.24 -0.89 5.45
N ASN A 70 -9.85 -1.56 4.49
CA ASN A 70 -10.07 -3.00 4.51
C ASN A 70 -9.26 -3.74 3.44
N THR A 71 -9.05 -3.11 2.29
CA THR A 71 -8.33 -3.71 1.17
C THR A 71 -7.32 -2.73 0.61
N ILE A 72 -6.40 -3.24 -0.20
CA ILE A 72 -5.40 -2.39 -0.84
C ILE A 72 -6.05 -1.31 -1.71
N GLU A 73 -7.25 -1.55 -2.26
CA GLU A 73 -7.93 -0.57 -3.09
C GLU A 73 -8.33 0.69 -2.33
N ASP A 74 -8.36 0.63 -1.01
CA ASP A 74 -8.66 1.80 -0.19
C ASP A 74 -7.58 2.88 -0.26
N ILE A 75 -6.37 2.55 -0.75
CA ILE A 75 -5.32 3.55 -0.94
C ILE A 75 -5.61 4.46 -2.14
N ALA A 76 -6.44 4.03 -3.07
CA ALA A 76 -6.72 4.78 -4.28
C ALA A 76 -7.65 5.96 -4.01
N LYS A 77 -7.41 7.03 -4.74
CA LYS A 77 -8.22 8.24 -4.67
C LYS A 77 -9.66 8.03 -5.09
#